data_6abbf9aee62a55a1c65d54ca68ac0d20
#
_entry.id   6abbf9aee62a55a1c65d54ca68ac0d20
#
_cell.length_a   1.000
_cell.length_b   1.000
_cell.length_c   1.000
_cell.angle_alpha   90.00
_cell.angle_beta   90.00
_cell.angle_gamma   90.00
#
_symmetry.space_group_name_H-M   'P 1'
#
loop_
_entity.id
_entity.type
_entity.pdbx_description
1 polymer ?
#
loop_
_entity_poly.entity_id
_entity_poly.type
_entity_poly.pdbx_seq_one_letter_code
_entity_poly.pdbx_strand_id
1 'polypeptide(L)'
;MRSIIFVLFAGIVLVSRPTPALADEASKNAKIDEMLRLTHVDRTIGQTLDSMEKMVTSQMAKADLTAEERQHAEDVQSKMMALIADRLSWQNAKASYVKIYAETFSESEIDGILAFYKSPAGEAMLDKMPLLMQKSMEVSQQLMVDIMPQIQHMTEELKQTTYKK
;
A
#
# COMPACT_ATOMS: atom_id res chain seq x y z
N MET A 1 54.45 -23.38 57.02
CA MET A 1 53.69 -22.19 56.75
C MET A 1 53.43 -22.17 55.23
N ARG A 2 52.22 -22.57 54.79
CA ARG A 2 51.85 -22.65 53.35
C ARG A 2 50.81 -21.57 53.11
N SER A 3 51.21 -20.47 52.44
CA SER A 3 50.28 -19.42 51.98
C SER A 3 49.53 -19.88 50.75
N ILE A 4 48.22 -19.93 50.88
CA ILE A 4 47.28 -20.18 49.76
C ILE A 4 46.92 -18.83 49.17
N ILE A 5 47.33 -18.58 47.95
CA ILE A 5 46.94 -17.40 47.18
C ILE A 5 45.60 -17.71 46.46
N PHE A 6 44.52 -17.03 46.87
CA PHE A 6 43.24 -17.08 46.24
C PHE A 6 43.25 -16.09 45.07
N VAL A 7 43.25 -16.57 43.83
CA VAL A 7 43.09 -15.74 42.63
C VAL A 7 41.60 -15.63 42.34
N LEU A 8 41.04 -14.44 42.62
CA LEU A 8 39.66 -14.06 42.28
C LEU A 8 39.61 -13.72 40.81
N PHE A 9 39.02 -14.61 40.01
CA PHE A 9 38.73 -14.37 38.59
C PHE A 9 37.43 -13.53 38.54
N ALA A 10 37.54 -12.20 38.42
CA ALA A 10 36.43 -11.32 38.17
C ALA A 10 36.06 -11.40 36.66
N GLY A 11 35.03 -12.21 36.35
CA GLY A 11 34.46 -12.27 35.02
C GLY A 11 33.76 -10.93 34.67
N ILE A 12 34.40 -10.15 33.83
CA ILE A 12 33.75 -8.95 33.24
C ILE A 12 32.73 -9.46 32.20
N VAL A 13 31.47 -9.50 32.58
CA VAL A 13 30.35 -9.65 31.65
C VAL A 13 30.21 -8.33 30.89
N LEU A 14 30.73 -8.26 29.69
CA LEU A 14 30.49 -7.16 28.74
C LEU A 14 29.01 -7.24 28.30
N VAL A 15 28.15 -6.57 29.04
CA VAL A 15 26.79 -6.28 28.59
C VAL A 15 26.91 -5.22 27.50
N SER A 16 26.89 -5.66 26.25
CA SER A 16 26.79 -4.77 25.08
C SER A 16 25.48 -4.03 25.16
N ARG A 17 25.48 -2.79 25.68
CA ARG A 17 24.36 -1.88 25.59
C ARG A 17 24.25 -1.44 24.13
N PRO A 18 23.07 -1.55 23.48
CA PRO A 18 22.88 -0.97 22.16
C PRO A 18 23.26 0.51 22.21
N THR A 19 23.97 0.98 21.20
CA THR A 19 24.31 2.41 21.08
C THR A 19 23.01 3.21 20.96
N PRO A 20 22.93 4.42 21.57
CA PRO A 20 21.70 5.23 21.55
C PRO A 20 21.11 5.40 20.13
N ALA A 21 21.95 5.60 19.12
CA ALA A 21 21.50 5.75 17.72
C ALA A 21 20.79 4.52 17.14
N LEU A 22 21.27 3.31 17.46
CA LEU A 22 20.61 2.05 17.00
C LEU A 22 19.30 1.79 17.77
N ALA A 23 19.22 2.19 19.02
CA ALA A 23 18.00 2.08 19.82
C ALA A 23 16.93 3.06 19.31
N ASP A 24 17.31 4.27 18.90
CA ASP A 24 16.45 5.30 18.33
C ASP A 24 15.87 4.87 16.97
N GLU A 25 16.71 4.31 16.09
CA GLU A 25 16.29 3.80 14.80
C GLU A 25 15.34 2.60 14.93
N ALA A 26 15.63 1.68 15.82
CA ALA A 26 14.74 0.54 16.09
C ALA A 26 13.39 0.98 16.66
N SER A 27 13.38 1.99 17.55
CA SER A 27 12.17 2.61 18.08
C SER A 27 11.33 3.24 16.97
N LYS A 28 11.94 4.06 16.13
CA LYS A 28 11.30 4.72 15.00
C LYS A 28 10.68 3.71 14.03
N ASN A 29 11.41 2.65 13.68
CA ASN A 29 10.92 1.61 12.78
C ASN A 29 9.74 0.84 13.37
N ALA A 30 9.73 0.56 14.67
CA ALA A 30 8.61 -0.08 15.35
C ALA A 30 7.35 0.81 15.34
N LYS A 31 7.50 2.12 15.54
CA LYS A 31 6.41 3.09 15.44
C LYS A 31 5.85 3.17 14.01
N ILE A 32 6.72 3.17 13.01
CA ILE A 32 6.31 3.13 11.60
C ILE A 32 5.52 1.84 11.29
N ASP A 33 6.01 0.68 11.76
CA ASP A 33 5.29 -0.59 11.58
C ASP A 33 3.90 -0.55 12.20
N GLU A 34 3.76 0.02 13.38
CA GLU A 34 2.47 0.23 14.03
C GLU A 34 1.55 1.15 13.20
N MET A 35 2.09 2.25 12.69
CA MET A 35 1.34 3.19 11.84
C MET A 35 0.85 2.53 10.53
N LEU A 36 1.72 1.78 9.84
CA LEU A 36 1.37 1.06 8.61
C LEU A 36 0.27 0.02 8.87
N ARG A 37 0.27 -0.62 10.03
CA ARG A 37 -0.77 -1.57 10.43
C ARG A 37 -2.10 -0.86 10.73
N LEU A 38 -2.08 0.26 11.47
CA LEU A 38 -3.28 1.05 11.76
C LEU A 38 -3.94 1.60 10.50
N THR A 39 -3.14 2.02 9.53
CA THR A 39 -3.62 2.56 8.26
C THR A 39 -3.96 1.49 7.22
N HIS A 40 -3.83 0.20 7.57
CA HIS A 40 -4.16 -0.95 6.72
C HIS A 40 -3.51 -0.94 5.34
N VAL A 41 -2.23 -0.54 5.27
CA VAL A 41 -1.47 -0.52 4.00
C VAL A 41 -1.39 -1.91 3.37
N ASP A 42 -1.31 -2.96 4.17
CA ASP A 42 -1.37 -4.36 3.73
C ASP A 42 -2.65 -4.68 2.94
N ARG A 43 -3.81 -4.21 3.40
CA ARG A 43 -5.10 -4.38 2.70
C ARG A 43 -5.14 -3.61 1.38
N THR A 44 -4.56 -2.42 1.35
CA THR A 44 -4.52 -1.60 0.13
C THR A 44 -3.73 -2.31 -0.97
N ILE A 45 -2.63 -2.98 -0.63
CA ILE A 45 -1.85 -3.79 -1.57
C ILE A 45 -2.72 -4.95 -2.10
N GLY A 46 -3.40 -5.68 -1.22
CA GLY A 46 -4.31 -6.77 -1.62
C GLY A 46 -5.42 -6.31 -2.57
N GLN A 47 -6.10 -5.20 -2.24
CA GLN A 47 -7.15 -4.62 -3.09
C GLN A 47 -6.62 -4.17 -4.47
N THR A 48 -5.39 -3.69 -4.53
CA THR A 48 -4.74 -3.32 -5.80
C THR A 48 -4.51 -4.55 -6.66
N LEU A 49 -4.02 -5.65 -6.08
CA LEU A 49 -3.82 -6.92 -6.78
C LEU A 49 -5.14 -7.49 -7.30
N ASP A 50 -6.18 -7.53 -6.47
CA ASP A 50 -7.52 -7.98 -6.86
C ASP A 50 -8.10 -7.14 -8.02
N SER A 51 -7.86 -5.83 -8.00
CA SER A 51 -8.31 -4.93 -9.05
C SER A 51 -7.57 -5.16 -10.37
N MET A 52 -6.26 -5.41 -10.31
CA MET A 52 -5.45 -5.77 -11.47
C MET A 52 -5.91 -7.11 -12.08
N GLU A 53 -6.15 -8.12 -11.26
CA GLU A 53 -6.65 -9.42 -11.71
C GLU A 53 -8.00 -9.30 -12.43
N LYS A 54 -8.96 -8.58 -11.82
CA LYS A 54 -10.27 -8.32 -12.42
C LYS A 54 -10.16 -7.58 -13.75
N MET A 55 -9.27 -6.60 -13.84
CA MET A 55 -9.05 -5.84 -15.08
C MET A 55 -8.50 -6.74 -16.19
N VAL A 56 -7.49 -7.53 -15.91
CA VAL A 56 -6.87 -8.45 -16.89
C VAL A 56 -7.89 -9.51 -17.33
N THR A 57 -8.61 -10.13 -16.40
CA THR A 57 -9.66 -11.12 -16.68
C THR A 57 -10.77 -10.52 -17.56
N SER A 58 -11.20 -9.27 -17.28
CA SER A 58 -12.20 -8.57 -18.08
C SER A 58 -11.72 -8.27 -19.51
N GLN A 59 -10.45 -7.96 -19.69
CA GLN A 59 -9.88 -7.75 -21.03
C GLN A 59 -9.78 -9.06 -21.82
N MET A 60 -9.35 -10.15 -21.18
CA MET A 60 -9.29 -11.46 -21.80
C MET A 60 -10.68 -11.98 -22.21
N ALA A 61 -11.71 -11.73 -21.41
CA ALA A 61 -13.08 -12.11 -21.74
C ALA A 61 -13.61 -11.43 -23.01
N LYS A 62 -13.07 -10.25 -23.38
CA LYS A 62 -13.45 -9.49 -24.58
C LYS A 62 -12.61 -9.85 -25.81
N ALA A 63 -11.51 -10.59 -25.63
CA ALA A 63 -10.64 -10.99 -26.71
C ALA A 63 -11.28 -12.13 -27.51
N ASP A 64 -11.21 -12.04 -28.84
CA ASP A 64 -11.68 -13.09 -29.75
C ASP A 64 -10.60 -14.17 -29.84
N LEU A 65 -10.64 -15.10 -28.90
CA LEU A 65 -9.68 -16.20 -28.73
C LEU A 65 -10.39 -17.54 -28.96
N THR A 66 -9.73 -18.45 -29.62
CA THR A 66 -10.10 -19.86 -29.65
C THR A 66 -10.04 -20.47 -28.25
N ALA A 67 -10.66 -21.62 -28.05
CA ALA A 67 -10.64 -22.30 -26.76
C ALA A 67 -9.22 -22.64 -26.27
N GLU A 68 -8.35 -23.06 -27.22
CA GLU A 68 -6.96 -23.41 -26.92
C GLU A 68 -6.12 -22.18 -26.56
N GLU A 69 -6.25 -21.09 -27.33
CA GLU A 69 -5.58 -19.81 -27.02
C GLU A 69 -6.04 -19.23 -25.68
N ARG A 70 -7.34 -19.33 -25.37
CA ARG A 70 -7.88 -18.89 -24.08
C ARG A 70 -7.28 -19.65 -22.93
N GLN A 71 -7.24 -20.98 -22.99
CA GLN A 71 -6.64 -21.82 -21.97
C GLN A 71 -5.17 -21.49 -21.75
N HIS A 72 -4.42 -21.28 -22.82
CA HIS A 72 -3.00 -20.89 -22.73
C HIS A 72 -2.85 -19.49 -22.11
N ALA A 73 -3.67 -18.53 -22.48
CA ALA A 73 -3.65 -17.17 -21.94
C ALA A 73 -4.00 -17.15 -20.45
N GLU A 74 -4.98 -17.93 -20.01
CA GLU A 74 -5.36 -18.10 -18.60
C GLU A 74 -4.19 -18.69 -17.77
N ASP A 75 -3.49 -19.69 -18.29
CA ASP A 75 -2.33 -20.29 -17.62
C ASP A 75 -1.18 -19.29 -17.46
N VAL A 76 -0.87 -18.54 -18.52
CA VAL A 76 0.15 -17.48 -18.47
C VAL A 76 -0.26 -16.37 -17.53
N GLN A 77 -1.52 -15.92 -17.56
CA GLN A 77 -2.04 -14.91 -16.65
C GLN A 77 -1.93 -15.35 -15.19
N SER A 78 -2.35 -16.58 -14.88
CA SER A 78 -2.28 -17.14 -13.52
C SER A 78 -0.85 -17.13 -12.98
N LYS A 79 0.12 -17.57 -13.79
CA LYS A 79 1.55 -17.57 -13.43
C LYS A 79 2.08 -16.15 -13.22
N MET A 80 1.70 -15.22 -14.08
CA MET A 80 2.10 -13.81 -13.99
C MET A 80 1.51 -13.17 -12.72
N MET A 81 0.21 -13.38 -12.44
CA MET A 81 -0.43 -12.84 -11.25
C MET A 81 0.15 -13.43 -9.97
N ALA A 82 0.49 -14.72 -9.95
CA ALA A 82 1.16 -15.36 -8.81
C ALA A 82 2.53 -14.72 -8.54
N LEU A 83 3.33 -14.46 -9.58
CA LEU A 83 4.62 -13.78 -9.45
C LEU A 83 4.48 -12.35 -8.95
N ILE A 84 3.50 -11.60 -9.46
CA ILE A 84 3.22 -10.22 -9.04
C ILE A 84 2.76 -10.22 -7.57
N ALA A 85 1.83 -11.11 -7.20
CA ALA A 85 1.32 -11.22 -5.85
C ALA A 85 2.43 -11.58 -4.83
N ASP A 86 3.34 -12.48 -5.19
CA ASP A 86 4.50 -12.79 -4.35
C ASP A 86 5.38 -11.54 -4.16
N ARG A 87 5.76 -10.86 -5.24
CA ARG A 87 6.66 -9.69 -5.21
C ARG A 87 6.05 -8.48 -4.50
N LEU A 88 4.75 -8.26 -4.66
CA LEU A 88 4.00 -7.18 -4.00
C LEU A 88 3.38 -7.61 -2.67
N SER A 89 3.63 -8.84 -2.20
CA SER A 89 3.14 -9.28 -0.90
C SER A 89 3.60 -8.31 0.21
N TRP A 90 2.76 -8.14 1.24
CA TRP A 90 3.11 -7.31 2.39
C TRP A 90 4.44 -7.72 3.02
N GLN A 91 4.72 -9.02 3.09
CA GLN A 91 5.97 -9.54 3.65
C GLN A 91 7.21 -9.03 2.91
N ASN A 92 7.14 -8.97 1.57
CA ASN A 92 8.24 -8.50 0.73
C ASN A 92 8.31 -6.97 0.64
N ALA A 93 7.15 -6.29 0.67
CA ALA A 93 7.07 -4.85 0.53
C ALA A 93 7.33 -4.09 1.84
N LYS A 94 7.02 -4.67 3.00
CA LYS A 94 7.05 -4.03 4.33
C LYS A 94 8.36 -3.29 4.60
N ALA A 95 9.50 -3.92 4.37
CA ALA A 95 10.80 -3.31 4.64
C ALA A 95 11.02 -2.02 3.82
N SER A 96 10.56 -2.00 2.56
CA SER A 96 10.64 -0.84 1.68
C SER A 96 9.72 0.29 2.17
N TYR A 97 8.50 -0.03 2.61
CA TYR A 97 7.60 0.95 3.22
C TYR A 97 8.20 1.55 4.49
N VAL A 98 8.68 0.72 5.42
CA VAL A 98 9.33 1.21 6.65
C VAL A 98 10.49 2.15 6.32
N LYS A 99 11.33 1.79 5.36
CA LYS A 99 12.45 2.63 4.91
C LYS A 99 11.98 3.99 4.37
N ILE A 100 10.99 4.00 3.46
CA ILE A 100 10.44 5.24 2.87
C ILE A 100 9.92 6.17 3.98
N TYR A 101 9.15 5.65 4.93
CA TYR A 101 8.62 6.44 6.03
C TYR A 101 9.73 6.93 6.97
N ALA A 102 10.73 6.10 7.27
CA ALA A 102 11.86 6.47 8.12
C ALA A 102 12.72 7.58 7.50
N GLU A 103 12.85 7.60 6.18
CA GLU A 103 13.58 8.63 5.43
C GLU A 103 12.76 9.93 5.27
N THR A 104 11.43 9.82 5.26
CA THR A 104 10.52 10.94 4.97
C THR A 104 10.16 11.73 6.22
N PHE A 105 9.90 11.03 7.34
CA PHE A 105 9.39 11.65 8.57
C PHE A 105 10.43 11.60 9.69
N SER A 106 10.48 12.63 10.52
CA SER A 106 11.18 12.61 11.80
C SER A 106 10.44 11.72 12.80
N GLU A 107 11.11 11.31 13.88
CA GLU A 107 10.47 10.50 14.93
C GLU A 107 9.30 11.22 15.58
N SER A 108 9.44 12.53 15.86
CA SER A 108 8.38 13.34 16.44
C SER A 108 7.15 13.50 15.54
N GLU A 109 7.33 13.52 14.22
CA GLU A 109 6.22 13.52 13.26
C GLU A 109 5.50 12.17 13.26
N ILE A 110 6.23 11.06 13.31
CA ILE A 110 5.65 9.71 13.46
C ILE A 110 4.85 9.60 14.75
N ASP A 111 5.37 10.11 15.87
CA ASP A 111 4.66 10.14 17.17
C ASP A 111 3.35 10.93 17.05
N GLY A 112 3.37 12.09 16.38
CA GLY A 112 2.19 12.91 16.16
C GLY A 112 1.14 12.21 15.26
N ILE A 113 1.56 11.55 14.19
CA ILE A 113 0.70 10.79 13.29
C ILE A 113 0.07 9.60 14.04
N LEU A 114 0.86 8.86 14.81
CA LEU A 114 0.36 7.75 15.64
C LEU A 114 -0.66 8.22 16.67
N ALA A 115 -0.37 9.32 17.37
CA ALA A 115 -1.29 9.90 18.34
C ALA A 115 -2.62 10.29 17.69
N PHE A 116 -2.58 10.86 16.48
CA PHE A 116 -3.78 11.16 15.71
C PHE A 116 -4.57 9.90 15.36
N TYR A 117 -3.96 8.90 14.74
CA TYR A 117 -4.68 7.68 14.32
C TYR A 117 -5.20 6.84 15.51
N LYS A 118 -4.58 6.93 16.67
CA LYS A 118 -5.06 6.31 17.92
C LYS A 118 -6.15 7.14 18.64
N SER A 119 -6.42 8.35 18.17
CA SER A 119 -7.50 9.17 18.74
C SER A 119 -8.86 8.77 18.19
N PRO A 120 -9.98 9.05 18.89
CA PRO A 120 -11.32 8.77 18.38
C PRO A 120 -11.61 9.41 17.02
N ALA A 121 -11.00 10.57 16.72
CA ALA A 121 -11.13 11.23 15.44
C ALA A 121 -10.36 10.50 14.32
N GLY A 122 -9.16 10.05 14.62
CA GLY A 122 -8.34 9.27 13.67
C GLY A 122 -8.94 7.91 13.36
N GLU A 123 -9.42 7.19 14.37
CA GLU A 123 -10.17 5.94 14.19
C GLU A 123 -11.41 6.14 13.33
N ALA A 124 -12.23 7.16 13.64
CA ALA A 124 -13.41 7.48 12.84
C ALA A 124 -13.06 7.87 11.40
N MET A 125 -11.92 8.51 11.17
CA MET A 125 -11.43 8.82 9.83
C MET A 125 -11.07 7.55 9.05
N LEU A 126 -10.31 6.63 9.67
CA LEU A 126 -9.94 5.36 9.04
C LEU A 126 -11.18 4.52 8.69
N ASP A 127 -12.12 4.41 9.60
CA ASP A 127 -13.34 3.61 9.40
C ASP A 127 -14.26 4.17 8.31
N LYS A 128 -14.34 5.51 8.21
CA LYS A 128 -15.25 6.19 7.28
C LYS A 128 -14.63 6.49 5.92
N MET A 129 -13.30 6.46 5.80
CA MET A 129 -12.61 6.78 4.55
C MET A 129 -13.09 5.93 3.36
N PRO A 130 -13.29 4.60 3.47
CA PRO A 130 -13.80 3.79 2.36
C PRO A 130 -15.18 4.27 1.88
N LEU A 131 -16.09 4.59 2.80
CA LEU A 131 -17.42 5.11 2.47
C LEU A 131 -17.32 6.50 1.81
N LEU A 132 -16.44 7.36 2.31
CA LEU A 132 -16.21 8.68 1.73
C LEU A 132 -15.68 8.57 0.30
N MET A 133 -14.74 7.66 0.05
CA MET A 133 -14.22 7.39 -1.30
C MET A 133 -15.31 6.88 -2.24
N GLN A 134 -16.14 5.94 -1.78
CA GLN A 134 -17.27 5.45 -2.55
C GLN A 134 -18.25 6.58 -2.92
N LYS A 135 -18.65 7.39 -1.95
CA LYS A 135 -19.55 8.54 -2.19
C LYS A 135 -18.94 9.57 -3.15
N SER A 136 -17.64 9.82 -3.05
CA SER A 136 -16.94 10.71 -3.97
C SER A 136 -16.96 10.17 -5.41
N MET A 137 -16.82 8.85 -5.57
CA MET A 137 -16.94 8.20 -6.88
C MET A 137 -18.36 8.31 -7.45
N GLU A 138 -19.41 8.10 -6.63
CA GLU A 138 -20.81 8.28 -7.02
C GLU A 138 -21.07 9.71 -7.52
N VAL A 139 -20.56 10.73 -6.81
CA VAL A 139 -20.64 12.14 -7.23
C VAL A 139 -19.93 12.34 -8.56
N SER A 140 -18.72 11.81 -8.74
CA SER A 140 -17.97 11.94 -10.00
C SER A 140 -18.70 11.29 -11.17
N GLN A 141 -19.34 10.15 -10.97
CA GLN A 141 -20.16 9.48 -11.99
C GLN A 141 -21.39 10.31 -12.35
N GLN A 142 -22.08 10.88 -11.35
CA GLN A 142 -23.24 11.73 -11.60
C GLN A 142 -22.85 12.97 -12.41
N LEU A 143 -21.76 13.66 -12.05
CA LEU A 143 -21.26 14.80 -12.80
C LEU A 143 -20.91 14.44 -14.26
N MET A 144 -20.38 13.24 -14.49
CA MET A 144 -20.12 12.77 -15.85
C MET A 144 -21.40 12.55 -16.64
N VAL A 145 -22.44 11.96 -16.01
CA VAL A 145 -23.77 11.79 -16.65
C VAL A 145 -24.37 13.15 -17.00
N ASP A 146 -24.27 14.12 -16.12
CA ASP A 146 -24.85 15.47 -16.31
C ASP A 146 -24.17 16.27 -17.44
N ILE A 147 -22.86 16.03 -17.68
CA ILE A 147 -22.11 16.71 -18.75
C ILE A 147 -22.21 16.01 -20.11
N MET A 148 -22.58 14.72 -20.15
CA MET A 148 -22.63 13.94 -21.40
C MET A 148 -23.53 14.55 -22.50
N PRO A 149 -24.73 15.10 -22.22
CA PRO A 149 -25.55 15.75 -23.24
C PRO A 149 -24.87 16.96 -23.89
N GLN A 150 -24.10 17.73 -23.10
CA GLN A 150 -23.35 18.88 -23.60
C GLN A 150 -22.21 18.44 -24.52
N ILE A 151 -21.49 17.40 -24.15
CA ILE A 151 -20.43 16.80 -24.98
C ILE A 151 -21.01 16.27 -26.31
N GLN A 152 -22.16 15.60 -26.26
CA GLN A 152 -22.85 15.10 -27.46
C GLN A 152 -23.27 16.26 -28.38
N HIS A 153 -23.87 17.31 -27.84
CA HIS A 153 -24.25 18.50 -28.59
C HIS A 153 -23.03 19.15 -29.29
N MET A 154 -21.93 19.36 -28.55
CA MET A 154 -20.68 19.89 -29.12
C MET A 154 -20.11 19.01 -30.23
N THR A 155 -20.20 17.69 -30.07
CA THR A 155 -19.72 16.72 -31.08
C THR A 155 -20.55 16.79 -32.35
N GLU A 156 -21.88 16.96 -32.23
CA GLU A 156 -22.78 17.13 -33.39
C GLU A 156 -22.53 18.46 -34.13
N GLU A 157 -22.32 19.55 -33.40
CA GLU A 157 -21.97 20.85 -34.03
C GLU A 157 -20.66 20.75 -34.82
N LEU A 158 -19.64 20.08 -34.27
CA LEU A 158 -18.37 19.86 -34.95
C LEU A 158 -18.54 19.07 -36.24
N LYS A 159 -19.33 17.98 -36.22
CA LYS A 159 -19.62 17.19 -37.42
C LYS A 159 -20.30 18.04 -38.51
N GLN A 160 -21.32 18.81 -38.13
CA GLN A 160 -22.04 19.67 -39.09
C GLN A 160 -21.14 20.74 -39.72
N THR A 161 -20.19 21.28 -38.97
CA THR A 161 -19.22 22.28 -39.43
C THR A 161 -18.17 21.67 -40.38
N THR A 162 -17.79 20.43 -40.14
CA THR A 162 -16.78 19.71 -40.95
C THR A 162 -17.35 19.23 -42.30
N TYR A 163 -18.61 18.85 -42.37
CA TYR A 163 -19.27 18.37 -43.62
C TYR A 163 -19.83 19.48 -44.51
N LYS A 164 -19.76 20.76 -44.09
CA LYS A 164 -20.20 21.92 -44.87
C LYS A 164 -19.08 22.56 -45.72
N LYS A 165 -17.90 22.01 -45.71
CA LYS A 165 -16.76 22.40 -46.57
C LYS A 165 -16.58 21.38 -47.70
#